data_24687ba12aa0a7f949ef0733fc5a5e65
#
_entry.id   24687ba12aa0a7f949ef0733fc5a5e65
#
_cell.length_a   1.000
_cell.length_b   1.000
_cell.length_c   1.000
_cell.angle_alpha   90.00
_cell.angle_beta   90.00
_cell.angle_gamma   90.00
#
_symmetry.space_group_name_H-M   'P 1'
#
loop_
_entity.id
_entity.type
_entity.pdbx_description
1 polymer ?
#
loop_
_entity_poly.entity_id
_entity_poly.type
_entity_poly.pdbx_seq_one_letter_code
_entity_poly.pdbx_strand_id
1 'polypeptide(L)'
;MDYDLNKLEECGVDTGVGIDYTGSRDKYIQALKHYYKAYESNRARLTQALSSMDISEYTIAVHSLKSNSRMIGAGELASRFEALEMAARSGNASVIITDTPAVLASYDILIKQLKPIGVDIETDTVNEITAEEAHKISEELLEALEEYDDELSARLVSRLSGYPFDTGKRDMLDEAREYIGEFMYDEAAAIVKDISASID
;
A
#
# COMPACT_ATOMS: atom_id res chain seq x y z
N MET A 1 12.75 -4.22 13.49
CA MET A 1 13.92 -3.44 13.03
C MET A 1 13.76 -1.99 13.41
N ASP A 2 14.83 -1.33 13.86
CA ASP A 2 14.76 0.09 14.22
C ASP A 2 15.23 0.92 13.03
N TYR A 3 14.27 1.55 12.34
CA TYR A 3 14.57 2.42 11.19
C TYR A 3 15.01 3.79 11.67
N ASP A 4 16.09 4.30 11.09
CA ASP A 4 16.53 5.68 11.32
C ASP A 4 15.64 6.68 10.57
N LEU A 5 14.62 7.19 11.29
CA LEU A 5 13.67 8.17 10.74
C LEU A 5 14.28 9.56 10.55
N ASN A 6 15.45 9.87 11.16
CA ASN A 6 16.08 11.20 11.03
C ASN A 6 16.40 11.53 9.57
N LYS A 7 16.74 10.53 8.75
CA LYS A 7 16.99 10.74 7.32
C LYS A 7 15.76 11.23 6.55
N LEU A 8 14.56 10.89 7.01
CA LEU A 8 13.33 11.39 6.42
C LEU A 8 13.09 12.85 6.78
N GLU A 9 13.44 13.25 8.02
CA GLU A 9 13.36 14.63 8.47
C GLU A 9 14.30 15.54 7.68
N GLU A 10 15.52 15.07 7.39
CA GLU A 10 16.47 15.76 6.51
C GLU A 10 15.91 15.99 5.08
N CYS A 11 14.95 15.18 4.66
CA CYS A 11 14.27 15.27 3.37
C CYS A 11 12.94 16.03 3.43
N GLY A 12 12.63 16.68 4.55
CA GLY A 12 11.42 17.50 4.71
C GLY A 12 10.16 16.71 5.06
N VAL A 13 10.30 15.48 5.56
CA VAL A 13 9.18 14.69 6.11
C VAL A 13 9.13 14.92 7.61
N ASP A 14 8.03 15.44 8.12
CA ASP A 14 7.78 15.60 9.55
C ASP A 14 7.31 14.26 10.14
N THR A 15 8.27 13.50 10.68
CA THR A 15 7.98 12.16 11.23
C THR A 15 7.12 12.24 12.48
N GLY A 16 7.20 13.33 13.26
CA GLY A 16 6.34 13.57 14.40
C GLY A 16 4.88 13.69 14.00
N VAL A 17 4.58 14.51 13.00
CA VAL A 17 3.22 14.63 12.43
C VAL A 17 2.73 13.28 11.91
N GLY A 18 3.57 12.52 11.22
CA GLY A 18 3.21 11.19 10.71
C GLY A 18 2.88 10.19 11.83
N ILE A 19 3.66 10.18 12.91
CA ILE A 19 3.42 9.32 14.08
C ILE A 19 2.13 9.73 14.80
N ASP A 20 1.91 11.03 14.99
CA ASP A 20 0.69 11.54 15.62
C ASP A 20 -0.55 11.16 14.80
N TYR A 21 -0.46 11.25 13.48
CA TYR A 21 -1.57 10.89 12.58
C TYR A 21 -1.89 9.39 12.62
N THR A 22 -0.88 8.54 12.67
CA THR A 22 -1.04 7.08 12.66
C THR A 22 -1.21 6.48 14.06
N GLY A 23 -0.95 7.25 15.12
CA GLY A 23 -1.15 6.90 16.51
C GLY A 23 0.00 6.10 17.14
N SER A 24 0.95 5.59 16.38
CA SER A 24 2.17 4.94 16.91
C SER A 24 3.28 4.88 15.86
N ARG A 25 4.54 4.72 16.34
CA ARG A 25 5.71 4.55 15.50
C ARG A 25 5.59 3.33 14.56
N ASP A 26 5.06 2.20 15.07
CA ASP A 26 4.92 0.98 14.28
C ASP A 26 3.88 1.15 13.16
N LYS A 27 2.73 1.76 13.47
CA LYS A 27 1.72 2.11 12.45
C LYS A 27 2.26 3.11 11.44
N TYR A 28 3.08 4.05 11.87
CA TYR A 28 3.74 5.00 10.96
C TYR A 28 4.70 4.29 10.00
N ILE A 29 5.53 3.36 10.49
CA ILE A 29 6.39 2.55 9.61
C ILE A 29 5.56 1.76 8.59
N GLN A 30 4.44 1.18 8.99
CA GLN A 30 3.53 0.51 8.05
C GLN A 30 2.96 1.49 7.01
N ALA A 31 2.55 2.68 7.44
CA ALA A 31 2.06 3.72 6.51
C ALA A 31 3.13 4.13 5.49
N LEU A 32 4.40 4.29 5.91
CA LEU A 32 5.53 4.56 5.01
C LEU A 32 5.74 3.43 4.01
N LYS A 33 5.67 2.18 4.46
CA LYS A 33 5.77 0.98 3.61
C LYS A 33 4.64 0.95 2.57
N HIS A 34 3.40 1.15 2.98
CA HIS A 34 2.25 1.22 2.08
C HIS A 34 2.39 2.35 1.05
N TYR A 35 2.83 3.53 1.50
CA TYR A 35 3.07 4.67 0.62
C TYR A 35 4.12 4.36 -0.45
N TYR A 36 5.22 3.69 -0.07
CA TYR A 36 6.26 3.23 -0.98
C TYR A 36 5.72 2.20 -1.98
N LYS A 37 5.01 1.18 -1.50
CA LYS A 37 4.46 0.11 -2.34
C LYS A 37 3.46 0.62 -3.39
N ALA A 38 2.62 1.58 -3.01
CA ALA A 38 1.60 2.16 -3.88
C ALA A 38 2.17 3.14 -4.93
N TYR A 39 3.46 3.45 -4.89
CA TYR A 39 4.07 4.48 -5.74
C TYR A 39 3.86 4.23 -7.23
N GLU A 40 4.24 3.05 -7.73
CA GLU A 40 4.20 2.76 -9.18
C GLU A 40 2.76 2.86 -9.71
N SER A 41 1.80 2.28 -9.02
CA SER A 41 0.39 2.31 -9.43
C SER A 41 -0.17 3.74 -9.37
N ASN A 42 0.09 4.49 -8.31
CA ASN A 42 -0.37 5.87 -8.17
C ASN A 42 0.26 6.79 -9.22
N ARG A 43 1.54 6.63 -9.49
CA ARG A 43 2.26 7.39 -10.51
C ARG A 43 1.72 7.11 -11.91
N ALA A 44 1.51 5.83 -12.23
CA ALA A 44 0.95 5.42 -13.52
C ALA A 44 -0.47 5.95 -13.69
N ARG A 45 -1.33 5.82 -12.68
CA ARG A 45 -2.70 6.33 -12.66
C ARG A 45 -2.77 7.83 -12.95
N LEU A 46 -1.96 8.62 -12.23
CA LEU A 46 -1.91 10.06 -12.43
C LEU A 46 -1.39 10.44 -13.83
N THR A 47 -0.35 9.76 -14.32
CA THR A 47 0.21 9.99 -15.65
C THR A 47 -0.78 9.63 -16.75
N GLN A 48 -1.52 8.55 -16.59
CA GLN A 48 -2.55 8.13 -17.53
C GLN A 48 -3.72 9.13 -17.58
N ALA A 49 -4.23 9.55 -16.41
CA ALA A 49 -5.30 10.54 -16.32
C ALA A 49 -4.89 11.88 -16.97
N LEU A 50 -3.62 12.31 -16.75
CA LEU A 50 -3.08 13.49 -17.40
C LEU A 50 -3.01 13.33 -18.93
N SER A 51 -2.51 12.20 -19.42
CA SER A 51 -2.32 11.97 -20.85
C SER A 51 -3.63 11.85 -21.62
N SER A 52 -4.66 11.29 -20.99
CA SER A 52 -6.02 11.18 -21.55
C SER A 52 -6.88 12.45 -21.31
N MET A 53 -6.36 13.43 -20.57
CA MET A 53 -7.11 14.61 -20.12
C MET A 53 -8.41 14.26 -19.37
N ASP A 54 -8.42 13.13 -18.68
CA ASP A 54 -9.51 12.78 -17.78
C ASP A 54 -9.38 13.56 -16.46
N ILE A 55 -9.99 14.73 -16.44
CA ILE A 55 -9.92 15.66 -15.31
C ILE A 55 -10.58 15.08 -14.05
N SER A 56 -11.61 14.25 -14.21
CA SER A 56 -12.28 13.60 -13.08
C SER A 56 -11.32 12.62 -12.38
N GLU A 57 -10.74 11.68 -13.15
CA GLU A 57 -9.80 10.70 -12.66
C GLU A 57 -8.52 11.36 -12.14
N TYR A 58 -8.02 12.40 -12.83
CA TYR A 58 -6.89 13.20 -12.38
C TYR A 58 -7.14 13.83 -11.01
N THR A 59 -8.32 14.43 -10.80
CA THR A 59 -8.69 15.06 -9.53
C THR A 59 -8.73 14.04 -8.39
N ILE A 60 -9.27 12.84 -8.63
CA ILE A 60 -9.30 11.75 -7.66
C ILE A 60 -7.89 11.30 -7.30
N ALA A 61 -7.03 11.11 -8.32
CA ALA A 61 -5.66 10.66 -8.13
C ALA A 61 -4.84 11.66 -7.31
N VAL A 62 -4.87 12.97 -7.64
CA VAL A 62 -4.13 13.98 -6.87
C VAL A 62 -4.70 14.18 -5.46
N HIS A 63 -6.02 14.04 -5.27
CA HIS A 63 -6.64 14.09 -3.94
C HIS A 63 -6.13 12.95 -3.04
N SER A 64 -6.07 11.74 -3.56
CA SER A 64 -5.53 10.58 -2.84
C SER A 64 -4.05 10.77 -2.51
N LEU A 65 -3.24 11.22 -3.47
CA LEU A 65 -1.81 11.50 -3.26
C LEU A 65 -1.57 12.60 -2.23
N LYS A 66 -2.36 13.67 -2.25
CA LYS A 66 -2.34 14.73 -1.23
C LYS A 66 -2.59 14.16 0.17
N SER A 67 -3.66 13.38 0.32
CA SER A 67 -4.07 12.83 1.62
C SER A 67 -3.02 11.85 2.17
N ASN A 68 -2.52 10.96 1.33
CA ASN A 68 -1.49 9.99 1.71
C ASN A 68 -0.15 10.67 2.05
N SER A 69 0.24 11.70 1.28
CA SER A 69 1.46 12.48 1.58
C SER A 69 1.35 13.22 2.91
N ARG A 70 0.18 13.77 3.22
CA ARG A 70 -0.09 14.44 4.50
C ARG A 70 -0.03 13.46 5.67
N MET A 71 -0.60 12.27 5.50
CA MET A 71 -0.61 11.20 6.52
C MET A 71 0.81 10.77 6.93
N ILE A 72 1.74 10.72 6.01
CA ILE A 72 3.14 10.34 6.30
C ILE A 72 4.03 11.53 6.71
N GLY A 73 3.46 12.74 6.88
CA GLY A 73 4.21 13.93 7.26
C GLY A 73 4.95 14.62 6.10
N ALA A 74 4.73 14.24 4.83
CA ALA A 74 5.31 14.89 3.65
C ALA A 74 4.51 16.15 3.26
N GLY A 75 4.48 17.15 4.16
CA GLY A 75 3.62 18.32 4.06
C GLY A 75 3.85 19.18 2.83
N GLU A 76 5.11 19.38 2.42
CA GLU A 76 5.42 20.14 1.21
C GLU A 76 4.90 19.45 -0.06
N LEU A 77 5.12 18.13 -0.18
CA LEU A 77 4.60 17.36 -1.30
C LEU A 77 3.06 17.33 -1.31
N ALA A 78 2.44 17.20 -0.13
CA ALA A 78 0.98 17.29 0.01
C ALA A 78 0.44 18.63 -0.47
N SER A 79 1.11 19.75 -0.15
CA SER A 79 0.73 21.08 -0.60
C SER A 79 0.86 21.25 -2.12
N ARG A 80 1.87 20.62 -2.73
CA ARG A 80 2.02 20.61 -4.20
C ARG A 80 0.90 19.82 -4.87
N PHE A 81 0.52 18.64 -4.33
CA PHE A 81 -0.66 17.92 -4.83
C PHE A 81 -1.96 18.70 -4.61
N GLU A 82 -2.09 19.44 -3.51
CA GLU A 82 -3.26 20.31 -3.29
C GLU A 82 -3.38 21.41 -4.34
N ALA A 83 -2.27 22.03 -4.73
CA ALA A 83 -2.26 23.01 -5.81
C ALA A 83 -2.74 22.41 -7.15
N LEU A 84 -2.30 21.20 -7.48
CA LEU A 84 -2.77 20.48 -8.67
C LEU A 84 -4.26 20.11 -8.58
N GLU A 85 -4.74 19.69 -7.40
CA GLU A 85 -6.17 19.41 -7.18
C GLU A 85 -7.02 20.68 -7.39
N MET A 86 -6.57 21.81 -6.84
CA MET A 86 -7.27 23.09 -7.02
C MET A 86 -7.28 23.54 -8.50
N ALA A 87 -6.15 23.36 -9.20
CA ALA A 87 -6.07 23.66 -10.62
C ALA A 87 -7.03 22.78 -11.45
N ALA A 88 -7.10 21.48 -11.15
CA ALA A 88 -8.01 20.56 -11.82
C ALA A 88 -9.49 20.92 -11.55
N ARG A 89 -9.85 21.21 -10.31
CA ARG A 89 -11.21 21.63 -9.93
C ARG A 89 -11.64 22.96 -10.55
N SER A 90 -10.68 23.85 -10.81
CA SER A 90 -10.95 25.14 -11.50
C SER A 90 -10.89 25.05 -13.03
N GLY A 91 -10.62 23.87 -13.58
CA GLY A 91 -10.50 23.66 -15.03
C GLY A 91 -9.23 24.26 -15.64
N ASN A 92 -8.20 24.56 -14.83
CA ASN A 92 -6.95 25.15 -15.30
C ASN A 92 -6.01 24.09 -15.89
N ALA A 93 -6.32 23.62 -17.11
CA ALA A 93 -5.56 22.61 -17.82
C ALA A 93 -4.08 22.99 -18.01
N SER A 94 -3.79 24.28 -18.19
CA SER A 94 -2.41 24.77 -18.39
C SER A 94 -1.54 24.45 -17.17
N VAL A 95 -2.03 24.74 -15.96
CA VAL A 95 -1.29 24.47 -14.72
C VAL A 95 -1.07 22.98 -14.51
N ILE A 96 -2.11 22.15 -14.69
CA ILE A 96 -1.95 20.70 -14.49
C ILE A 96 -0.95 20.07 -15.48
N ILE A 97 -0.93 20.52 -16.74
CA ILE A 97 0.03 20.05 -17.74
C ILE A 97 1.46 20.48 -17.39
N THR A 98 1.62 21.73 -16.98
CA THR A 98 2.94 22.32 -16.73
C THR A 98 3.56 21.85 -15.42
N ASP A 99 2.76 21.75 -14.35
CA ASP A 99 3.30 21.59 -12.99
C ASP A 99 3.33 20.11 -12.55
N THR A 100 2.48 19.24 -13.11
CA THR A 100 2.46 17.80 -12.75
C THR A 100 3.83 17.13 -12.88
N PRO A 101 4.64 17.34 -13.95
CA PRO A 101 5.95 16.72 -14.05
C PRO A 101 6.89 17.08 -12.89
N ALA A 102 6.87 18.35 -12.46
CA ALA A 102 7.71 18.81 -11.35
C ALA A 102 7.25 18.23 -10.00
N VAL A 103 5.94 18.08 -9.79
CA VAL A 103 5.38 17.44 -8.59
C VAL A 103 5.70 15.96 -8.56
N LEU A 104 5.56 15.26 -9.69
CA LEU A 104 5.96 13.86 -9.82
C LEU A 104 7.46 13.66 -9.54
N ALA A 105 8.33 14.55 -10.03
CA ALA A 105 9.76 14.50 -9.73
C ALA A 105 10.03 14.62 -8.22
N SER A 106 9.28 15.46 -7.50
CA SER A 106 9.37 15.56 -6.04
C SER A 106 8.88 14.28 -5.35
N TYR A 107 7.84 13.66 -5.87
CA TYR A 107 7.36 12.36 -5.41
C TYR A 107 8.41 11.28 -5.61
N ASP A 108 9.03 11.22 -6.81
CA ASP A 108 10.12 10.29 -7.14
C ASP A 108 11.32 10.41 -6.18
N ILE A 109 11.66 11.65 -5.77
CA ILE A 109 12.73 11.92 -4.80
C ILE A 109 12.36 11.33 -3.43
N LEU A 110 11.16 11.61 -2.93
CA LEU A 110 10.70 11.08 -1.64
C LEU A 110 10.71 9.55 -1.63
N ILE A 111 10.23 8.91 -2.68
CA ILE A 111 10.22 7.44 -2.80
C ILE A 111 11.62 6.85 -2.73
N LYS A 112 12.63 7.50 -3.34
CA LYS A 112 14.02 7.07 -3.23
C LYS A 112 14.53 7.10 -1.78
N GLN A 113 14.10 8.06 -1.00
CA GLN A 113 14.45 8.16 0.43
C GLN A 113 13.72 7.11 1.28
N LEU A 114 12.51 6.73 0.88
CA LEU A 114 11.75 5.66 1.53
C LEU A 114 12.25 4.25 1.18
N LYS A 115 13.10 4.11 0.15
CA LYS A 115 13.59 2.81 -0.31
C LYS A 115 14.14 1.92 0.81
N PRO A 116 14.95 2.39 1.79
CA PRO A 116 15.43 1.54 2.87
C PRO A 116 14.32 0.96 3.76
N ILE A 117 13.20 1.70 3.89
CA ILE A 117 12.02 1.26 4.65
C ILE A 117 11.12 0.37 3.77
N GLY A 118 11.03 0.69 2.49
CA GLY A 118 10.18 -0.02 1.53
C GLY A 118 10.77 -1.35 1.06
N VAL A 119 12.09 -1.43 0.92
CA VAL A 119 12.79 -2.67 0.51
C VAL A 119 12.77 -3.76 1.59
N ASP A 120 12.56 -3.39 2.86
CA ASP A 120 12.24 -4.40 3.88
C ASP A 120 10.88 -5.08 3.67
N ILE A 121 10.06 -4.58 2.74
CA ILE A 121 8.85 -5.31 2.28
C ILE A 121 9.24 -6.47 1.33
N GLU A 122 10.34 -6.30 0.56
CA GLU A 122 10.90 -7.39 -0.24
C GLU A 122 11.75 -8.35 0.60
N THR A 123 12.17 -7.93 1.82
CA THR A 123 12.81 -8.74 2.86
C THR A 123 11.90 -8.99 4.09
N ASP A 124 10.62 -8.61 4.11
CA ASP A 124 9.64 -9.62 4.48
C ASP A 124 9.82 -10.69 3.39
N THR A 125 10.98 -11.30 3.41
CA THR A 125 11.12 -12.69 3.05
C THR A 125 9.87 -13.28 3.65
N VAL A 126 8.96 -13.63 2.80
CA VAL A 126 8.10 -14.71 3.05
C VAL A 126 9.07 -15.75 3.60
N ASN A 127 9.29 -15.76 4.92
CA ASN A 127 10.10 -16.78 5.54
C ASN A 127 9.44 -18.03 5.04
N GLU A 128 10.19 -18.84 4.28
CA GLU A 128 9.65 -20.11 3.86
C GLU A 128 9.10 -20.73 5.13
N ILE A 129 7.79 -20.73 5.25
CA ILE A 129 7.11 -21.31 6.38
C ILE A 129 7.05 -22.82 6.12
N THR A 130 7.19 -23.57 7.18
CA THR A 130 7.05 -25.03 7.12
C THR A 130 5.60 -25.41 6.83
N ALA A 131 5.35 -26.63 6.35
CA ALA A 131 3.99 -27.15 6.17
C ALA A 131 3.17 -27.07 7.48
N GLU A 132 3.80 -27.35 8.63
CA GLU A 132 3.14 -27.28 9.94
C GLU A 132 2.71 -25.82 10.28
N GLU A 133 3.58 -24.85 9.99
CA GLU A 133 3.25 -23.43 10.17
C GLU A 133 2.17 -22.95 9.17
N ALA A 134 2.22 -23.44 7.93
CA ALA A 134 1.22 -23.10 6.91
C ALA A 134 -0.16 -23.67 7.28
N HIS A 135 -0.24 -24.91 7.79
CA HIS A 135 -1.48 -25.44 8.32
C HIS A 135 -2.05 -24.61 9.45
N LYS A 136 -1.21 -24.28 10.45
CA LYS A 136 -1.64 -23.46 11.57
C LYS A 136 -2.14 -22.09 11.14
N ILE A 137 -1.44 -21.43 10.21
CA ILE A 137 -1.87 -20.13 9.66
C ILE A 137 -3.19 -20.27 8.91
N SER A 138 -3.39 -21.38 8.17
CA SER A 138 -4.66 -21.62 7.46
C SER A 138 -5.83 -21.79 8.42
N GLU A 139 -5.63 -22.50 9.55
CA GLU A 139 -6.64 -22.64 10.60
C GLU A 139 -6.98 -21.30 11.23
N GLU A 140 -5.97 -20.53 11.66
CA GLU A 140 -6.16 -19.18 12.23
C GLU A 140 -6.85 -18.23 11.23
N LEU A 141 -6.54 -18.35 9.92
CA LEU A 141 -7.17 -17.55 8.88
C LEU A 141 -8.65 -17.92 8.69
N LEU A 142 -8.99 -19.20 8.74
CA LEU A 142 -10.39 -19.64 8.68
C LEU A 142 -11.21 -19.13 9.87
N GLU A 143 -10.64 -19.15 11.07
CA GLU A 143 -11.28 -18.59 12.27
C GLU A 143 -11.47 -17.07 12.13
N ALA A 144 -10.46 -16.34 11.66
CA ALA A 144 -10.55 -14.89 11.44
C ALA A 144 -11.62 -14.52 10.40
N LEU A 145 -11.77 -15.33 9.34
CA LEU A 145 -12.82 -15.13 8.32
C LEU A 145 -14.22 -15.40 8.88
N GLU A 146 -14.39 -16.38 9.75
CA GLU A 146 -15.66 -16.68 10.44
C GLU A 146 -16.04 -15.57 11.44
N GLU A 147 -15.04 -14.88 12.04
CA GLU A 147 -15.23 -13.76 12.96
C GLU A 147 -15.32 -12.41 12.25
N TYR A 148 -15.20 -12.37 10.91
CA TYR A 148 -15.20 -11.15 10.09
C TYR A 148 -14.10 -10.16 10.50
N ASP A 149 -12.93 -10.67 10.94
CA ASP A 149 -11.76 -9.85 11.30
C ASP A 149 -10.90 -9.57 10.07
N ASP A 150 -11.18 -8.45 9.40
CA ASP A 150 -10.50 -8.02 8.18
C ASP A 150 -9.00 -7.86 8.36
N GLU A 151 -8.58 -7.23 9.46
CA GLU A 151 -7.18 -6.90 9.69
C GLU A 151 -6.36 -8.17 9.94
N LEU A 152 -6.91 -9.09 10.73
CA LEU A 152 -6.27 -10.37 10.99
C LEU A 152 -6.25 -11.25 9.75
N SER A 153 -7.35 -11.34 9.00
CA SER A 153 -7.47 -12.12 7.77
C SER A 153 -6.48 -11.65 6.71
N ALA A 154 -6.38 -10.35 6.46
CA ALA A 154 -5.43 -9.77 5.51
C ALA A 154 -3.95 -10.05 5.90
N ARG A 155 -3.65 -10.05 7.19
CA ARG A 155 -2.32 -10.36 7.71
C ARG A 155 -1.99 -11.85 7.57
N LEU A 156 -2.94 -12.72 7.87
CA LEU A 156 -2.73 -14.17 7.83
C LEU A 156 -2.62 -14.70 6.40
N VAL A 157 -3.45 -14.21 5.46
CA VAL A 157 -3.32 -14.59 4.03
C VAL A 157 -1.97 -14.14 3.45
N SER A 158 -1.46 -12.99 3.91
CA SER A 158 -0.12 -12.51 3.51
C SER A 158 0.99 -13.40 4.07
N ARG A 159 0.87 -13.88 5.31
CA ARG A 159 1.82 -14.83 5.91
C ARG A 159 1.79 -16.19 5.22
N LEU A 160 0.60 -16.69 4.85
CA LEU A 160 0.42 -17.97 4.18
C LEU A 160 1.10 -17.99 2.81
N SER A 161 1.23 -16.86 2.13
CA SER A 161 2.02 -16.71 0.89
C SER A 161 3.50 -17.10 1.05
N GLY A 162 3.96 -17.31 2.28
CA GLY A 162 5.28 -17.81 2.67
C GLY A 162 5.54 -19.26 2.38
N TYR A 163 4.52 -20.04 2.23
CA TYR A 163 4.67 -21.41 1.84
C TYR A 163 5.00 -21.52 0.33
N PRO A 164 5.88 -22.44 -0.08
CA PRO A 164 6.33 -22.57 -1.47
C PRO A 164 5.25 -23.22 -2.37
N PHE A 165 4.08 -22.62 -2.42
CA PHE A 165 3.00 -23.07 -3.31
C PHE A 165 3.40 -23.01 -4.79
N ASP A 166 2.82 -23.88 -5.60
CA ASP A 166 2.87 -23.74 -7.06
C ASP A 166 2.13 -22.49 -7.55
N THR A 167 2.30 -22.16 -8.84
CA THR A 167 1.72 -20.96 -9.43
C THR A 167 0.19 -20.92 -9.29
N GLY A 168 -0.49 -22.07 -9.47
CA GLY A 168 -1.95 -22.10 -9.38
C GLY A 168 -2.47 -21.80 -7.97
N LYS A 169 -1.79 -22.29 -6.94
CA LYS A 169 -2.15 -22.02 -5.54
C LYS A 169 -1.81 -20.59 -5.11
N ARG A 170 -0.76 -20.00 -5.69
CA ARG A 170 -0.47 -18.57 -5.49
C ARG A 170 -1.54 -17.69 -6.09
N ASP A 171 -2.01 -18.00 -7.30
CA ASP A 171 -3.11 -17.25 -7.93
C ASP A 171 -4.39 -17.35 -7.09
N MET A 172 -4.69 -18.52 -6.51
CA MET A 172 -5.80 -18.71 -5.58
C MET A 172 -5.64 -17.88 -4.29
N LEU A 173 -4.43 -17.77 -3.73
CA LEU A 173 -4.18 -16.92 -2.56
C LEU A 173 -4.38 -15.45 -2.87
N ASP A 174 -4.00 -15.01 -4.07
CA ASP A 174 -4.23 -13.62 -4.49
C ASP A 174 -5.73 -13.35 -4.68
N GLU A 175 -6.49 -14.31 -5.22
CA GLU A 175 -7.96 -14.24 -5.30
C GLU A 175 -8.61 -14.21 -3.90
N ALA A 176 -8.15 -15.05 -2.96
CA ALA A 176 -8.63 -15.01 -1.58
C ALA A 176 -8.37 -13.64 -0.92
N ARG A 177 -7.23 -13.01 -1.22
CA ARG A 177 -6.90 -11.66 -0.74
C ARG A 177 -7.84 -10.60 -1.30
N GLU A 178 -8.23 -10.70 -2.59
CA GLU A 178 -9.21 -9.81 -3.21
C GLU A 178 -10.58 -9.98 -2.54
N TYR A 179 -11.04 -11.20 -2.34
CA TYR A 179 -12.32 -11.47 -1.65
C TYR A 179 -12.35 -10.94 -0.21
N ILE A 180 -11.26 -11.05 0.56
CA ILE A 180 -11.16 -10.43 1.89
C ILE A 180 -11.32 -8.90 1.78
N GLY A 181 -10.68 -8.26 0.80
CA GLY A 181 -10.79 -6.83 0.56
C GLY A 181 -12.18 -6.36 0.11
N GLU A 182 -12.99 -7.26 -0.44
CA GLU A 182 -14.38 -7.03 -0.88
C GLU A 182 -15.41 -7.49 0.15
N PHE A 183 -14.98 -7.94 1.34
CA PHE A 183 -15.81 -8.48 2.42
C PHE A 183 -16.59 -9.76 2.03
N MET A 184 -16.05 -10.52 1.07
CA MET A 184 -16.60 -11.81 0.61
C MET A 184 -15.89 -12.96 1.35
N TYR A 185 -16.20 -13.09 2.65
CA TYR A 185 -15.47 -14.00 3.55
C TYR A 185 -15.76 -15.47 3.27
N ASP A 186 -16.96 -15.84 2.84
CA ASP A 186 -17.35 -17.21 2.53
C ASP A 186 -16.57 -17.73 1.30
N GLU A 187 -16.39 -16.88 0.28
CA GLU A 187 -15.63 -17.19 -0.92
C GLU A 187 -14.14 -17.30 -0.59
N ALA A 188 -13.61 -16.39 0.20
CA ALA A 188 -12.23 -16.45 0.68
C ALA A 188 -11.98 -17.73 1.50
N ALA A 189 -12.89 -18.10 2.41
CA ALA A 189 -12.78 -19.30 3.23
C ALA A 189 -12.81 -20.60 2.39
N ALA A 190 -13.60 -20.63 1.31
CA ALA A 190 -13.63 -21.77 0.40
C ALA A 190 -12.26 -21.99 -0.27
N ILE A 191 -11.62 -20.93 -0.73
CA ILE A 191 -10.29 -20.97 -1.33
C ILE A 191 -9.24 -21.40 -0.30
N VAL A 192 -9.27 -20.82 0.91
CA VAL A 192 -8.30 -21.16 1.96
C VAL A 192 -8.39 -22.63 2.36
N LYS A 193 -9.61 -23.22 2.42
CA LYS A 193 -9.81 -24.63 2.68
C LYS A 193 -9.18 -25.52 1.60
N ASP A 194 -9.33 -25.16 0.32
CA ASP A 194 -8.74 -25.92 -0.79
C ASP A 194 -7.20 -25.82 -0.79
N ILE A 195 -6.66 -24.65 -0.49
CA ILE A 195 -5.22 -24.45 -0.36
C ILE A 195 -4.66 -25.24 0.81
N SER A 196 -5.30 -25.19 1.99
CA SER A 196 -4.89 -25.91 3.19
C SER A 196 -4.83 -27.42 2.96
N ALA A 197 -5.78 -27.97 2.21
CA ALA A 197 -5.80 -29.40 1.87
C ALA A 197 -4.64 -29.83 0.94
N SER A 198 -3.90 -28.89 0.35
CA SER A 198 -2.78 -29.16 -0.56
C SER A 198 -1.40 -28.90 0.05
N ILE A 199 -1.35 -28.60 1.34
CA ILE A 199 -0.09 -28.44 2.09
C ILE A 199 0.39 -29.82 2.48
N ASP A 200 1.59 -30.21 2.03
CA ASP A 200 2.22 -31.52 2.29
C ASP A 200 3.30 -31.44 3.39
#